data_f9cc7c759621f95e184f69ee5ebe8615
#
_entry.id   f9cc7c759621f95e184f69ee5ebe8615
#
_cell.length_a   1.000
_cell.length_b   1.000
_cell.length_c   1.000
_cell.angle_alpha   90.00
_cell.angle_beta   90.00
_cell.angle_gamma   90.00
#
_symmetry.space_group_name_H-M   'P 1'
#
loop_
_entity.id
_entity.type
_entity.pdbx_description
1 polymer ?
#
loop_
_entity_poly.entity_id
_entity_poly.type
_entity_poly.pdbx_seq_one_letter_code
_entity_poly.pdbx_strand_id
1 'polypeptide(L)'
;MTNKEGCFLTPKVQNYKKIWFFTDLFVTLSPSYKPNYKKMRQGLLILAIGCTMAVQAQKAPVYETSAKDEIAANRFLAGSNYVDYDRQLPTKALTPSPKNYEPYYMSHYGRHGSRWLIGDGDYTHPITTLKKAHEQGKLTALGEETLRKLEAFYPTSHERLGDLTTVGERQHHGIGKRMTQNFPEIFKAKDVKIDARSTTVFRCILSMIAECEELTAANPTARIHNDVSQSLQYYLNQPWDGIVKELGRGTGDKEYEAAQLKYTHPARLMGLLFNDQEYVYNNVKAGDLMRQLFHVACNMQSHDTDIEFFSLFTDEEVYDLWRIQNIGWYLDYGPSPVSGEKMPFSQLNLLKNIIATADTVTQTQATLRFGHEVCVMPLACLLELDNCGMAVQNLDELDTYWRNYRIFPMGCNIQLIFYRPKKGKTGDILVKALLNEREAYMPIDTDNWPYYKWQDLREYYLKKISDFETSTSPSK
;
A
#
# COMPACT_ATOMS: atom_id res chain seq x y z
N MET A 1 -38.12 27.56 -10.11
CA MET A 1 -39.06 26.51 -10.55
C MET A 1 -38.20 25.25 -10.66
N THR A 2 -38.25 24.23 -9.96
CA THR A 2 -39.08 23.53 -8.98
C THR A 2 -38.20 22.56 -8.22
N ASN A 3 -38.32 22.56 -6.89
CA ASN A 3 -37.79 21.59 -5.95
C ASN A 3 -38.12 20.14 -6.31
N LYS A 4 -37.20 19.20 -6.00
CA LYS A 4 -37.59 17.89 -5.46
C LYS A 4 -36.56 17.40 -4.47
N GLU A 5 -36.99 17.39 -3.21
CA GLU A 5 -36.40 16.69 -2.09
C GLU A 5 -36.47 15.17 -2.30
N GLY A 6 -35.43 14.46 -1.94
CA GLY A 6 -35.36 12.99 -1.93
C GLY A 6 -34.98 12.48 -0.53
N CYS A 7 -35.98 11.92 0.09
CA CYS A 7 -36.07 11.41 1.45
C CYS A 7 -35.06 10.28 1.77
N PHE A 8 -34.34 10.41 2.88
CA PHE A 8 -33.56 9.34 3.50
C PHE A 8 -34.49 8.38 4.24
N LEU A 9 -34.47 7.12 3.89
CA LEU A 9 -35.10 6.01 4.65
C LEU A 9 -34.02 5.18 5.32
N THR A 10 -34.03 5.21 6.65
CA THR A 10 -33.31 4.28 7.53
C THR A 10 -34.01 2.92 7.55
N PRO A 11 -33.31 1.78 7.51
CA PRO A 11 -33.91 0.49 7.80
C PRO A 11 -33.87 0.19 9.30
N LYS A 12 -35.02 -0.22 9.80
CA LYS A 12 -35.28 -0.70 11.15
C LYS A 12 -34.57 -2.04 11.41
N VAL A 13 -33.97 -2.13 12.59
CA VAL A 13 -33.51 -3.37 13.22
C VAL A 13 -34.73 -4.26 13.53
N GLN A 14 -34.70 -5.48 13.04
CA GLN A 14 -35.60 -6.55 13.52
C GLN A 14 -34.78 -7.72 14.05
N ASN A 15 -34.92 -7.95 15.35
CA ASN A 15 -34.45 -9.10 16.10
C ASN A 15 -35.12 -10.40 15.62
N TYR A 16 -34.34 -11.42 15.33
CA TYR A 16 -34.79 -12.80 15.43
C TYR A 16 -33.74 -13.65 16.14
N LYS A 17 -34.07 -14.00 17.40
CA LYS A 17 -33.52 -15.16 18.10
C LYS A 17 -34.12 -16.42 17.49
N LYS A 18 -33.32 -17.37 17.05
CA LYS A 18 -33.70 -18.79 17.02
C LYS A 18 -32.46 -19.66 17.30
N ILE A 19 -32.52 -20.24 18.49
CA ILE A 19 -31.68 -21.34 18.96
C ILE A 19 -32.24 -22.62 18.31
N TRP A 20 -31.38 -23.43 17.72
CA TRP A 20 -31.65 -24.85 17.49
C TRP A 20 -30.43 -25.67 17.88
N PHE A 21 -30.67 -26.52 18.89
CA PHE A 21 -29.82 -27.66 19.24
C PHE A 21 -29.98 -28.74 18.17
N PHE A 22 -28.89 -29.37 17.77
CA PHE A 22 -28.91 -30.68 17.17
C PHE A 22 -28.01 -31.62 17.96
N THR A 23 -28.65 -32.54 18.64
CA THR A 23 -28.10 -33.72 19.29
C THR A 23 -27.99 -34.85 18.27
N ASP A 24 -26.87 -35.54 18.37
CA ASP A 24 -26.64 -36.98 18.11
C ASP A 24 -27.33 -37.66 16.93
N LEU A 25 -26.54 -38.01 15.93
CA LEU A 25 -26.87 -39.10 15.03
C LEU A 25 -25.79 -40.19 15.12
N PHE A 26 -26.06 -41.20 15.98
CA PHE A 26 -25.34 -42.47 15.98
C PHE A 26 -25.74 -43.26 14.73
N VAL A 27 -24.83 -43.46 13.79
CA VAL A 27 -24.99 -44.43 12.71
C VAL A 27 -24.36 -45.74 13.16
N THR A 28 -25.18 -46.74 13.40
CA THR A 28 -24.79 -48.13 13.62
C THR A 28 -24.33 -48.73 12.29
N LEU A 29 -23.05 -49.00 12.16
CA LEU A 29 -22.48 -49.75 11.03
C LEU A 29 -22.58 -51.25 11.26
N SER A 30 -23.14 -51.96 10.29
CA SER A 30 -23.25 -53.41 10.19
C SER A 30 -21.88 -54.11 10.15
N PRO A 31 -21.68 -55.30 10.75
CA PRO A 31 -20.35 -55.91 10.96
C PRO A 31 -19.76 -56.67 9.75
N SER A 32 -20.06 -56.34 8.52
CA SER A 32 -19.60 -57.15 7.38
C SER A 32 -18.71 -56.42 6.35
N TYR A 33 -18.16 -55.24 6.67
CA TYR A 33 -17.26 -54.58 5.73
C TYR A 33 -15.78 -54.66 6.18
N LYS A 34 -14.98 -55.50 5.52
CA LYS A 34 -13.53 -55.53 5.68
C LYS A 34 -12.89 -54.53 4.73
N PRO A 35 -12.31 -53.42 5.19
CA PRO A 35 -11.67 -52.45 4.29
C PRO A 35 -10.39 -53.04 3.72
N ASN A 36 -10.19 -52.87 2.40
CA ASN A 36 -9.00 -53.31 1.69
C ASN A 36 -7.86 -52.31 1.90
N TYR A 37 -7.04 -52.53 2.90
CA TYR A 37 -5.93 -51.67 3.34
C TYR A 37 -4.88 -51.37 2.25
N LYS A 38 -4.78 -52.18 1.17
CA LYS A 38 -3.87 -51.89 0.05
C LYS A 38 -4.37 -50.74 -0.83
N LYS A 39 -5.67 -50.59 -1.07
CA LYS A 39 -6.22 -49.47 -1.84
C LYS A 39 -6.25 -48.17 -1.04
N MET A 40 -6.44 -48.24 0.28
CA MET A 40 -6.34 -47.04 1.15
C MET A 40 -4.92 -46.49 1.25
N ARG A 41 -3.90 -47.37 1.27
CA ARG A 41 -2.50 -46.93 1.26
C ARG A 41 -2.08 -46.26 -0.06
N GLN A 42 -2.62 -46.69 -1.21
CA GLN A 42 -2.37 -46.02 -2.48
C GLN A 42 -3.14 -44.70 -2.62
N GLY A 43 -4.34 -44.60 -2.08
CA GLY A 43 -5.10 -43.34 -2.04
C GLY A 43 -4.46 -42.29 -1.12
N LEU A 44 -3.94 -42.70 0.03
CA LEU A 44 -3.20 -41.82 0.96
C LEU A 44 -1.82 -41.43 0.44
N LEU A 45 -1.16 -42.30 -0.36
CA LEU A 45 0.11 -41.93 -1.03
C LEU A 45 -0.11 -40.92 -2.18
N ILE A 46 -1.22 -41.01 -2.89
CA ILE A 46 -1.57 -40.08 -3.96
C ILE A 46 -2.03 -38.72 -3.40
N LEU A 47 -2.73 -38.71 -2.24
CA LEU A 47 -3.03 -37.44 -1.54
C LEU A 47 -1.78 -36.80 -0.91
N ALA A 48 -0.81 -37.58 -0.48
CA ALA A 48 0.44 -37.06 0.06
C ALA A 48 1.43 -36.56 -1.00
N ILE A 49 1.31 -37.03 -2.26
CA ILE A 49 2.13 -36.57 -3.39
C ILE A 49 1.50 -35.35 -4.06
N GLY A 50 0.17 -35.12 -3.88
CA GLY A 50 -0.54 -33.93 -4.40
C GLY A 50 -0.40 -32.68 -3.55
N CYS A 51 0.18 -32.72 -2.34
CA CYS A 51 0.34 -31.59 -1.42
C CYS A 51 1.81 -31.20 -1.16
N THR A 52 2.75 -31.72 -1.93
CA THR A 52 4.07 -31.09 -1.99
C THR A 52 4.09 -30.09 -3.16
N MET A 53 3.23 -29.08 -3.10
CA MET A 53 3.65 -27.78 -3.60
C MET A 53 4.85 -27.43 -2.73
N ALA A 54 6.02 -27.46 -3.30
CA ALA A 54 7.20 -26.91 -2.69
C ALA A 54 6.82 -25.48 -2.28
N VAL A 55 6.67 -25.24 -0.99
CA VAL A 55 6.79 -23.90 -0.46
C VAL A 55 8.25 -23.56 -0.74
N GLN A 56 8.50 -22.95 -1.89
CA GLN A 56 9.77 -22.29 -2.16
C GLN A 56 9.86 -21.24 -1.06
N ALA A 57 10.77 -21.44 -0.14
CA ALA A 57 11.03 -20.48 0.91
C ALA A 57 11.48 -19.19 0.20
N GLN A 58 10.60 -18.20 0.19
CA GLN A 58 10.95 -16.87 -0.28
C GLN A 58 12.16 -16.41 0.50
N LYS A 59 13.27 -16.15 -0.18
CA LYS A 59 14.51 -15.62 0.41
C LYS A 59 14.36 -14.10 0.57
N ALA A 60 13.36 -13.67 1.31
CA ALA A 60 13.28 -12.26 1.59
C ALA A 60 14.17 -11.89 2.76
N PRO A 61 14.70 -10.67 2.76
CA PRO A 61 15.37 -10.14 3.93
C PRO A 61 14.38 -10.12 5.10
N VAL A 62 14.75 -10.79 6.17
CA VAL A 62 14.12 -10.54 7.48
C VAL A 62 14.57 -9.15 7.89
N TYR A 63 13.67 -8.31 8.37
CA TYR A 63 14.03 -7.01 8.90
C TYR A 63 15.00 -7.20 10.08
N GLU A 64 16.15 -6.53 10.04
CA GLU A 64 17.20 -6.65 11.07
C GLU A 64 16.76 -6.08 12.42
N THR A 65 15.87 -5.09 12.40
CA THR A 65 15.33 -4.39 13.57
C THR A 65 13.83 -4.60 13.69
N SER A 66 13.28 -4.57 14.91
CA SER A 66 11.83 -4.60 15.11
C SER A 66 11.19 -3.31 14.59
N ALA A 67 9.92 -3.37 14.19
CA ALA A 67 9.18 -2.17 13.79
C ALA A 67 9.07 -1.17 14.95
N LYS A 68 8.97 -1.66 16.18
CA LYS A 68 8.96 -0.84 17.40
C LYS A 68 10.24 -0.02 17.54
N ASP A 69 11.40 -0.63 17.36
CA ASP A 69 12.69 0.06 17.46
C ASP A 69 12.90 1.04 16.30
N GLU A 70 12.48 0.68 15.08
CA GLU A 70 12.54 1.60 13.94
C GLU A 70 11.69 2.85 14.16
N ILE A 71 10.45 2.68 14.66
CA ILE A 71 9.54 3.78 14.95
C ILE A 71 10.03 4.61 16.14
N ALA A 72 10.57 3.99 17.19
CA ALA A 72 11.16 4.71 18.30
C ALA A 72 12.37 5.57 17.87
N ALA A 73 13.20 5.05 16.96
CA ALA A 73 14.32 5.79 16.39
C ALA A 73 13.86 6.91 15.42
N ASN A 74 12.74 6.74 14.74
CA ASN A 74 12.16 7.70 13.81
C ASN A 74 10.63 7.64 13.82
N ARG A 75 10.00 8.46 14.67
CA ARG A 75 8.54 8.51 14.85
C ARG A 75 7.76 8.81 13.58
N PHE A 76 8.37 9.46 12.59
CA PHE A 76 7.72 9.75 11.31
C PHE A 76 7.33 8.49 10.54
N LEU A 77 8.02 7.35 10.78
CA LEU A 77 7.65 6.06 10.18
C LEU A 77 6.26 5.58 10.59
N ALA A 78 5.79 6.00 11.77
CA ALA A 78 4.43 5.71 12.21
C ALA A 78 3.36 6.42 11.38
N GLY A 79 3.75 7.36 10.51
CA GLY A 79 2.87 7.99 9.53
C GLY A 79 2.25 7.04 8.51
N SER A 80 2.66 5.75 8.48
CA SER A 80 2.08 4.76 7.58
C SER A 80 2.20 5.20 6.12
N ASN A 81 1.07 5.32 5.41
CA ASN A 81 1.00 5.82 4.04
C ASN A 81 1.25 7.34 3.90
N TYR A 82 1.39 8.09 5.00
CA TYR A 82 1.76 9.51 5.00
C TYR A 82 3.26 9.76 5.19
N VAL A 83 4.06 8.71 5.35
CA VAL A 83 5.51 8.87 5.52
C VAL A 83 6.08 9.63 4.32
N ASP A 84 6.83 10.69 4.61
CA ASP A 84 7.54 11.47 3.61
C ASP A 84 8.60 10.60 2.93
N TYR A 85 8.56 10.55 1.59
CA TYR A 85 9.45 9.72 0.77
C TYR A 85 10.93 10.00 1.03
N ASP A 86 11.29 11.27 1.13
CA ASP A 86 12.68 11.68 1.27
C ASP A 86 13.31 11.30 2.62
N ARG A 87 12.48 10.95 3.62
CA ARG A 87 12.95 10.41 4.91
C ARG A 87 13.40 8.96 4.85
N GLN A 88 13.15 8.26 3.74
CA GLN A 88 13.44 6.85 3.55
C GLN A 88 14.28 6.56 2.30
N LEU A 89 14.97 7.55 1.75
CA LEU A 89 15.81 7.34 0.56
C LEU A 89 16.84 6.23 0.79
N PRO A 90 17.13 5.43 -0.25
CA PRO A 90 18.12 4.37 -0.15
C PRO A 90 19.51 4.96 0.12
N THR A 91 20.22 4.34 1.07
CA THR A 91 21.61 4.71 1.41
C THR A 91 22.63 3.89 0.63
N LYS A 92 22.21 2.75 0.05
CA LYS A 92 23.06 1.87 -0.75
C LYS A 92 22.96 2.25 -2.22
N ALA A 93 24.10 2.33 -2.90
CA ALA A 93 24.14 2.45 -4.35
C ALA A 93 23.56 1.18 -5.00
N LEU A 94 22.93 1.37 -6.17
CA LEU A 94 22.42 0.25 -6.96
C LEU A 94 23.56 -0.63 -7.48
N THR A 95 23.32 -1.94 -7.55
CA THR A 95 24.26 -2.89 -8.16
C THR A 95 24.49 -2.51 -9.62
N PRO A 96 25.75 -2.35 -10.07
CA PRO A 96 26.07 -2.00 -11.45
C PRO A 96 25.54 -3.01 -12.46
N SER A 97 25.25 -2.58 -13.67
CA SER A 97 24.83 -3.47 -14.78
C SER A 97 25.76 -4.66 -14.93
N PRO A 98 25.23 -5.87 -15.21
CA PRO A 98 26.07 -7.05 -15.43
C PRO A 98 27.06 -6.83 -16.58
N LYS A 99 28.21 -7.47 -16.54
CA LYS A 99 29.19 -7.38 -17.60
C LYS A 99 28.56 -7.72 -18.94
N ASN A 100 28.76 -6.87 -19.97
CA ASN A 100 28.20 -6.98 -21.31
C ASN A 100 26.69 -6.69 -21.44
N TYR A 101 26.05 -6.15 -20.40
CA TYR A 101 24.65 -5.70 -20.44
C TYR A 101 24.56 -4.18 -20.32
N GLU A 102 23.47 -3.64 -20.83
CA GLU A 102 23.09 -2.23 -20.69
C GLU A 102 21.60 -2.14 -20.37
N PRO A 103 21.17 -1.21 -19.49
CA PRO A 103 19.75 -0.94 -19.31
C PRO A 103 19.22 -0.26 -20.58
N TYR A 104 18.01 -0.61 -21.00
CA TYR A 104 17.42 -0.06 -22.22
C TYR A 104 15.96 0.36 -22.09
N TYR A 105 15.25 -0.14 -21.06
CA TYR A 105 13.85 0.17 -20.84
C TYR A 105 13.54 0.20 -19.34
N MET A 106 12.67 1.16 -18.93
CA MET A 106 12.10 1.22 -17.59
C MET A 106 10.57 1.14 -17.67
N SER A 107 9.99 0.24 -16.90
CA SER A 107 8.55 0.20 -16.62
C SER A 107 8.32 0.65 -15.17
N HIS A 108 7.61 1.75 -15.00
CA HIS A 108 7.36 2.37 -13.70
C HIS A 108 5.87 2.43 -13.38
N TYR A 109 5.53 2.27 -12.10
CA TYR A 109 4.27 2.69 -11.52
C TYR A 109 4.53 3.37 -10.18
N GLY A 110 4.09 4.64 -10.05
CA GLY A 110 4.30 5.47 -8.87
C GLY A 110 2.99 6.02 -8.30
N ARG A 111 2.99 6.24 -6.99
CA ARG A 111 1.98 6.98 -6.26
C ARG A 111 2.24 8.48 -6.38
N HIS A 112 1.19 9.31 -6.31
CA HIS A 112 1.32 10.75 -6.11
C HIS A 112 2.16 11.09 -4.85
N GLY A 113 2.72 12.28 -4.82
CA GLY A 113 3.48 12.81 -3.67
C GLY A 113 2.60 13.20 -2.47
N SER A 114 3.22 13.77 -1.45
CA SER A 114 2.57 14.28 -0.24
C SER A 114 1.40 15.21 -0.56
N ARG A 115 0.34 15.14 0.27
CA ARG A 115 -0.94 15.83 0.05
C ARG A 115 -1.60 16.23 1.36
N TRP A 116 -2.54 17.18 1.30
CA TRP A 116 -3.49 17.40 2.38
C TRP A 116 -4.33 16.15 2.65
N LEU A 117 -4.91 16.03 3.86
CA LEU A 117 -5.92 15.01 4.14
C LEU A 117 -7.10 15.17 3.17
N ILE A 118 -7.81 14.07 2.90
CA ILE A 118 -8.88 14.07 1.88
C ILE A 118 -10.21 14.55 2.45
N GLY A 119 -10.49 14.18 3.70
CA GLY A 119 -11.75 14.51 4.35
C GLY A 119 -11.64 15.77 5.21
N ASP A 120 -12.57 16.70 5.08
CA ASP A 120 -12.65 17.86 5.98
C ASP A 120 -12.79 17.43 7.44
N GLY A 121 -13.55 16.35 7.70
CA GLY A 121 -13.69 15.76 9.03
C GLY A 121 -12.39 15.30 9.67
N ASP A 122 -11.36 14.98 8.87
CA ASP A 122 -10.05 14.57 9.39
C ASP A 122 -9.40 15.67 10.24
N TYR A 123 -9.65 16.95 9.88
CA TYR A 123 -9.21 18.12 10.64
C TYR A 123 -10.27 18.62 11.60
N THR A 124 -11.54 18.69 11.18
CA THR A 124 -12.60 19.38 11.93
C THR A 124 -13.14 18.58 13.12
N HIS A 125 -13.10 17.24 13.09
CA HIS A 125 -13.58 16.44 14.22
C HIS A 125 -12.79 16.65 15.50
N PRO A 126 -11.43 16.56 15.52
CA PRO A 126 -10.65 16.85 16.72
C PRO A 126 -10.79 18.32 17.15
N ILE A 127 -10.83 19.27 16.22
CA ILE A 127 -11.08 20.69 16.52
C ILE A 127 -12.42 20.86 17.23
N THR A 128 -13.50 20.30 16.69
CA THR A 128 -14.85 20.42 17.26
C THR A 128 -14.92 19.85 18.66
N THR A 129 -14.26 18.71 18.91
CA THR A 129 -14.25 18.07 20.22
C THR A 129 -13.51 18.94 21.26
N LEU A 130 -12.32 19.44 20.91
CA LEU A 130 -11.53 20.29 21.81
C LEU A 130 -12.19 21.67 22.01
N LYS A 131 -12.78 22.26 20.97
CA LYS A 131 -13.48 23.56 21.06
C LYS A 131 -14.66 23.52 22.01
N LYS A 132 -15.47 22.46 21.99
CA LYS A 132 -16.57 22.28 22.95
C LYS A 132 -16.07 22.20 24.41
N ALA A 133 -14.90 21.59 24.61
CA ALA A 133 -14.28 21.53 25.94
C ALA A 133 -13.69 22.89 26.35
N HIS A 134 -13.07 23.60 25.42
CA HIS A 134 -12.59 24.98 25.63
C HIS A 134 -13.71 25.92 26.12
N GLU A 135 -14.84 25.93 25.39
CA GLU A 135 -16.01 26.77 25.71
C GLU A 135 -16.55 26.53 27.16
N GLN A 136 -16.28 25.35 27.73
CA GLN A 136 -16.69 24.97 29.08
C GLN A 136 -15.54 25.01 30.09
N GLY A 137 -14.36 25.50 29.70
CA GLY A 137 -13.19 25.58 30.58
C GLY A 137 -12.65 24.20 31.03
N LYS A 138 -12.79 23.17 30.16
CA LYS A 138 -12.45 21.78 30.47
C LYS A 138 -11.10 21.34 29.91
N LEU A 139 -10.38 22.22 29.22
CA LEU A 139 -9.03 21.93 28.70
C LEU A 139 -7.94 22.29 29.73
N THR A 140 -6.85 21.54 29.70
CA THR A 140 -5.57 21.92 30.30
C THR A 140 -4.85 22.93 29.41
N ALA A 141 -3.73 23.50 29.90
CA ALA A 141 -2.87 24.34 29.06
C ALA A 141 -2.38 23.62 27.79
N LEU A 142 -2.07 22.30 27.86
CA LEU A 142 -1.69 21.49 26.69
C LEU A 142 -2.88 21.27 25.75
N GLY A 143 -4.09 21.09 26.32
CA GLY A 143 -5.32 20.97 25.50
C GLY A 143 -5.61 22.26 24.73
N GLU A 144 -5.47 23.43 25.37
CA GLU A 144 -5.60 24.73 24.72
C GLU A 144 -4.55 24.93 23.61
N GLU A 145 -3.30 24.58 23.88
CA GLU A 145 -2.24 24.66 22.86
C GLU A 145 -2.51 23.74 21.68
N THR A 146 -2.99 22.52 21.94
CA THR A 146 -3.34 21.54 20.91
C THR A 146 -4.46 22.07 20.01
N LEU A 147 -5.52 22.62 20.61
CA LEU A 147 -6.61 23.27 19.86
C LEU A 147 -6.08 24.42 19.01
N ARG A 148 -5.29 25.32 19.60
CA ARG A 148 -4.70 26.48 18.91
C ARG A 148 -3.84 26.05 17.70
N LYS A 149 -3.03 25.00 17.84
CA LYS A 149 -2.22 24.45 16.73
C LYS A 149 -3.10 23.91 15.60
N LEU A 150 -4.16 23.16 15.94
CA LEU A 150 -5.12 22.65 14.96
C LEU A 150 -5.84 23.78 14.23
N GLU A 151 -6.34 24.78 14.96
CA GLU A 151 -7.03 25.95 14.39
C GLU A 151 -6.09 26.84 13.55
N ALA A 152 -4.80 26.89 13.89
CA ALA A 152 -3.81 27.60 13.08
C ALA A 152 -3.48 26.88 11.77
N PHE A 153 -3.49 25.55 11.78
CA PHE A 153 -3.19 24.74 10.60
C PHE A 153 -4.41 24.59 9.65
N TYR A 154 -5.60 24.37 10.20
CA TYR A 154 -6.81 24.02 9.43
C TYR A 154 -7.11 24.98 8.27
N PRO A 155 -7.00 26.32 8.38
CA PRO A 155 -7.24 27.22 7.27
C PRO A 155 -6.37 26.97 6.04
N THR A 156 -5.19 26.34 6.20
CA THR A 156 -4.30 26.00 5.07
C THR A 156 -4.89 24.91 4.20
N SER A 157 -5.83 24.11 4.73
CA SER A 157 -6.50 23.02 4.02
C SER A 157 -7.73 23.47 3.23
N HIS A 158 -8.15 24.73 3.39
CA HIS A 158 -9.35 25.27 2.71
C HIS A 158 -9.22 25.16 1.19
N GLU A 159 -10.18 24.49 0.57
CA GLU A 159 -10.19 24.19 -0.89
C GLU A 159 -8.95 23.40 -1.39
N ARG A 160 -8.19 22.76 -0.46
CA ARG A 160 -6.97 22.02 -0.78
C ARG A 160 -7.04 20.53 -0.36
N LEU A 161 -8.22 20.05 0.04
CA LEU A 161 -8.39 18.66 0.50
C LEU A 161 -7.98 17.66 -0.58
N GLY A 162 -7.00 16.83 -0.27
CA GLY A 162 -6.44 15.84 -1.18
C GLY A 162 -5.51 16.37 -2.27
N ASP A 163 -5.24 17.67 -2.31
CA ASP A 163 -4.31 18.29 -3.27
C ASP A 163 -2.85 17.96 -2.94
N LEU A 164 -2.02 17.94 -3.97
CA LEU A 164 -0.57 17.81 -3.84
C LEU A 164 0.00 19.01 -3.08
N THR A 165 0.91 18.76 -2.13
CA THR A 165 1.65 19.80 -1.42
C THR A 165 2.97 20.12 -2.13
N THR A 166 3.63 21.20 -1.71
CA THR A 166 5.00 21.52 -2.14
C THR A 166 6.01 20.45 -1.77
N VAL A 167 5.80 19.75 -0.64
CA VAL A 167 6.59 18.55 -0.27
C VAL A 167 6.39 17.45 -1.31
N GLY A 168 5.14 17.19 -1.71
CA GLY A 168 4.84 16.16 -2.71
C GLY A 168 5.41 16.46 -4.08
N GLU A 169 5.41 17.71 -4.50
CA GLU A 169 6.05 18.17 -5.73
C GLU A 169 7.57 17.93 -5.69
N ARG A 170 8.25 18.35 -4.61
CA ARG A 170 9.70 18.10 -4.43
C ARG A 170 10.07 16.63 -4.45
N GLN A 171 9.23 15.74 -3.87
CA GLN A 171 9.44 14.30 -3.90
C GLN A 171 9.54 13.78 -5.35
N HIS A 172 8.64 14.21 -6.23
CA HIS A 172 8.65 13.78 -7.63
C HIS A 172 9.78 14.41 -8.45
N HIS A 173 10.14 15.66 -8.22
CA HIS A 173 11.38 16.21 -8.75
C HIS A 173 12.59 15.38 -8.32
N GLY A 174 12.66 15.00 -7.03
CA GLY A 174 13.74 14.16 -6.51
C GLY A 174 13.79 12.78 -7.20
N ILE A 175 12.65 12.12 -7.38
CA ILE A 175 12.55 10.81 -8.05
C ILE A 175 13.01 10.91 -9.51
N GLY A 176 12.48 11.86 -10.28
CA GLY A 176 12.87 12.09 -11.68
C GLY A 176 14.37 12.35 -11.84
N LYS A 177 14.92 13.19 -10.96
CA LYS A 177 16.37 13.48 -10.94
C LYS A 177 17.18 12.20 -10.69
N ARG A 178 16.82 11.38 -9.71
CA ARG A 178 17.52 10.11 -9.41
C ARG A 178 17.35 9.08 -10.51
N MET A 179 16.21 9.01 -11.23
CA MET A 179 16.07 8.17 -12.42
C MET A 179 17.13 8.50 -13.48
N THR A 180 17.33 9.79 -13.77
CA THR A 180 18.33 10.22 -14.77
C THR A 180 19.77 10.00 -14.33
N GLN A 181 20.04 10.00 -13.02
CA GLN A 181 21.35 9.75 -12.43
C GLN A 181 21.68 8.26 -12.41
N ASN A 182 20.72 7.43 -12.03
CA ASN A 182 20.89 6.00 -11.88
C ASN A 182 20.87 5.23 -13.21
N PHE A 183 20.14 5.76 -14.21
CA PHE A 183 19.94 5.10 -15.52
C PHE A 183 20.16 6.09 -16.68
N PRO A 184 21.37 6.68 -16.80
CA PRO A 184 21.66 7.64 -17.86
C PRO A 184 21.55 7.03 -19.26
N GLU A 185 21.78 5.73 -19.42
CA GLU A 185 21.62 5.00 -20.69
C GLU A 185 20.19 5.03 -21.21
N ILE A 186 19.20 5.05 -20.29
CA ILE A 186 17.77 5.14 -20.63
C ILE A 186 17.39 6.60 -20.91
N PHE A 187 17.75 7.53 -20.01
CA PHE A 187 17.16 8.87 -20.00
C PHE A 187 18.01 9.95 -20.71
N LYS A 188 19.34 9.74 -20.85
CA LYS A 188 20.25 10.72 -21.49
C LYS A 188 20.69 10.32 -22.90
N ALA A 189 20.15 9.23 -23.45
CA ALA A 189 20.40 8.86 -24.82
C ALA A 189 19.77 9.89 -25.79
N LYS A 190 20.23 9.89 -27.06
CA LYS A 190 19.64 10.74 -28.09
C LYS A 190 18.25 10.23 -28.48
N ASP A 191 17.31 11.15 -28.73
CA ASP A 191 15.96 10.86 -29.20
C ASP A 191 15.16 9.89 -28.31
N VAL A 192 15.35 9.98 -26.99
CA VAL A 192 14.60 9.20 -25.98
C VAL A 192 13.11 9.45 -26.12
N LYS A 193 12.33 8.37 -26.14
CA LYS A 193 10.86 8.43 -26.11
C LYS A 193 10.36 7.90 -24.77
N ILE A 194 9.54 8.67 -24.11
CA ILE A 194 8.93 8.36 -22.81
C ILE A 194 7.41 8.44 -22.95
N ASP A 195 6.72 7.44 -22.48
CA ASP A 195 5.26 7.38 -22.42
C ASP A 195 4.84 7.54 -20.95
N ALA A 196 4.35 8.72 -20.56
CA ALA A 196 3.92 9.06 -19.21
C ALA A 196 2.40 9.10 -19.13
N ARG A 197 1.81 8.36 -18.20
CA ARG A 197 0.37 8.18 -18.05
C ARG A 197 -0.05 8.35 -16.61
N SER A 198 -1.16 9.07 -16.39
CA SER A 198 -1.67 9.33 -15.05
C SER A 198 -3.14 8.96 -14.91
N THR A 199 -3.56 8.69 -13.67
CA THR A 199 -4.98 8.77 -13.33
C THR A 199 -5.50 10.19 -13.52
N THR A 200 -6.82 10.35 -13.62
CA THR A 200 -7.45 11.67 -13.82
C THR A 200 -7.48 12.53 -12.56
N VAL A 201 -6.82 12.12 -11.49
CA VAL A 201 -6.78 12.85 -10.22
C VAL A 201 -5.65 13.89 -10.25
N PHE A 202 -5.95 15.13 -9.94
CA PHE A 202 -5.03 16.26 -10.07
C PHE A 202 -3.66 16.03 -9.43
N ARG A 203 -3.61 15.52 -8.20
CA ARG A 203 -2.33 15.25 -7.53
C ARG A 203 -1.46 14.24 -8.26
N CYS A 204 -2.05 13.26 -8.96
CA CYS A 204 -1.31 12.29 -9.76
C CYS A 204 -0.77 12.95 -11.05
N ILE A 205 -1.57 13.82 -11.69
CA ILE A 205 -1.16 14.57 -12.87
C ILE A 205 -0.01 15.51 -12.54
N LEU A 206 -0.11 16.27 -11.43
CA LEU A 206 0.94 17.18 -10.99
C LEU A 206 2.22 16.44 -10.61
N SER A 207 2.10 15.28 -9.97
CA SER A 207 3.25 14.40 -9.68
C SER A 207 3.93 13.92 -10.96
N MET A 208 3.16 13.52 -11.98
CA MET A 208 3.69 13.16 -13.30
C MET A 208 4.42 14.32 -13.95
N ILE A 209 3.86 15.53 -13.89
CA ILE A 209 4.47 16.72 -14.48
C ILE A 209 5.81 17.03 -13.81
N ALA A 210 5.85 17.09 -12.46
CA ALA A 210 7.07 17.38 -11.70
C ALA A 210 8.21 16.38 -12.03
N GLU A 211 7.89 15.09 -12.16
CA GLU A 211 8.88 14.09 -12.54
C GLU A 211 9.35 14.25 -14.00
N CYS A 212 8.42 14.50 -14.94
CA CYS A 212 8.73 14.71 -16.35
C CYS A 212 9.55 16.00 -16.60
N GLU A 213 9.40 17.04 -15.77
CA GLU A 213 10.21 18.26 -15.84
C GLU A 213 11.69 17.96 -15.59
N GLU A 214 12.00 17.12 -14.59
CA GLU A 214 13.38 16.69 -14.33
C GLU A 214 13.97 15.85 -15.48
N LEU A 215 13.16 14.98 -16.08
CA LEU A 215 13.59 14.19 -17.24
C LEU A 215 13.88 15.10 -18.44
N THR A 216 13.03 16.11 -18.66
CA THR A 216 13.24 17.10 -19.73
C THR A 216 14.45 18.00 -19.46
N ALA A 217 14.64 18.43 -18.21
CA ALA A 217 15.82 19.22 -17.81
C ALA A 217 17.12 18.44 -18.02
N ALA A 218 17.12 17.14 -17.71
CA ALA A 218 18.29 16.27 -17.90
C ALA A 218 18.56 15.94 -19.39
N ASN A 219 17.51 15.90 -20.22
CA ASN A 219 17.61 15.63 -21.66
C ASN A 219 16.56 16.43 -22.46
N PRO A 220 16.90 17.65 -22.88
CA PRO A 220 15.99 18.50 -23.67
C PRO A 220 15.59 17.93 -25.04
N THR A 221 16.23 16.85 -25.49
CA THR A 221 15.87 16.17 -26.75
C THR A 221 14.88 15.03 -26.53
N ALA A 222 14.56 14.70 -25.27
CA ALA A 222 13.60 13.67 -24.94
C ALA A 222 12.19 14.05 -25.43
N ARG A 223 11.49 13.07 -25.96
CA ARG A 223 10.09 13.21 -26.40
C ARG A 223 9.19 12.53 -25.40
N ILE A 224 8.59 13.30 -24.51
CA ILE A 224 7.67 12.79 -23.49
C ILE A 224 6.24 12.95 -24.01
N HIS A 225 5.52 11.84 -24.13
CA HIS A 225 4.10 11.80 -24.43
C HIS A 225 3.31 11.65 -23.13
N ASN A 226 2.58 12.68 -22.74
CA ASN A 226 1.72 12.66 -21.56
C ASN A 226 0.28 12.30 -21.97
N ASP A 227 -0.30 11.28 -21.33
CA ASP A 227 -1.68 10.88 -21.56
C ASP A 227 -2.44 10.72 -20.23
N VAL A 228 -3.58 11.40 -20.14
CA VAL A 228 -4.51 11.37 -19.00
C VAL A 228 -5.92 11.18 -19.53
N SER A 229 -6.39 9.95 -19.61
CA SER A 229 -7.72 9.67 -20.15
C SER A 229 -8.50 8.64 -19.33
N GLN A 230 -9.83 8.66 -19.46
CA GLN A 230 -10.71 7.67 -18.84
C GLN A 230 -10.47 6.27 -19.37
N SER A 231 -10.03 6.14 -20.62
CA SER A 231 -9.74 4.86 -21.25
C SER A 231 -8.56 4.12 -20.62
N LEU A 232 -7.70 4.82 -19.86
CA LEU A 232 -6.54 4.24 -19.17
C LEU A 232 -6.86 3.81 -17.73
N GLN A 233 -7.98 4.27 -17.16
CA GLN A 233 -8.29 4.06 -15.74
C GLN A 233 -8.45 2.58 -15.37
N TYR A 234 -8.84 1.71 -16.31
CA TYR A 234 -9.08 0.29 -16.05
C TYR A 234 -7.83 -0.46 -15.56
N TYR A 235 -6.63 0.08 -15.82
CA TYR A 235 -5.37 -0.49 -15.32
C TYR A 235 -4.53 0.49 -14.49
N LEU A 236 -4.75 1.82 -14.61
CA LEU A 236 -4.02 2.82 -13.82
C LEU A 236 -4.60 3.04 -12.44
N ASN A 237 -5.89 2.76 -12.27
CA ASN A 237 -6.59 3.04 -11.02
C ASN A 237 -7.05 1.75 -10.35
N GLN A 238 -7.45 1.87 -9.08
CA GLN A 238 -8.11 0.79 -8.35
C GLN A 238 -9.43 0.44 -9.08
N PRO A 239 -9.76 -0.85 -9.25
CA PRO A 239 -11.06 -1.26 -9.74
C PRO A 239 -12.20 -0.67 -8.90
N TRP A 240 -13.38 -0.52 -9.50
CA TRP A 240 -14.55 -0.02 -8.78
C TRP A 240 -14.94 -0.93 -7.60
N ASP A 241 -15.62 -0.36 -6.60
CA ASP A 241 -15.91 -0.98 -5.29
C ASP A 241 -16.54 -2.39 -5.38
N GLY A 242 -17.35 -2.68 -6.40
CA GLY A 242 -17.91 -4.02 -6.60
C GLY A 242 -16.84 -5.10 -6.74
N ILE A 243 -15.86 -4.89 -7.63
CA ILE A 243 -14.77 -5.83 -7.87
C ILE A 243 -13.93 -6.01 -6.60
N VAL A 244 -13.56 -4.93 -5.92
CA VAL A 244 -12.72 -5.04 -4.72
C VAL A 244 -13.45 -5.73 -3.55
N LYS A 245 -14.78 -5.58 -3.45
CA LYS A 245 -15.59 -6.34 -2.49
C LYS A 245 -15.64 -7.83 -2.82
N GLU A 246 -15.78 -8.19 -4.09
CA GLU A 246 -15.71 -9.58 -4.55
C GLU A 246 -14.33 -10.20 -4.26
N LEU A 247 -13.27 -9.41 -4.28
CA LEU A 247 -11.93 -9.83 -3.90
C LEU A 247 -11.72 -9.92 -2.39
N GLY A 248 -12.65 -9.46 -1.57
CA GLY A 248 -12.65 -9.63 -0.12
C GLY A 248 -12.40 -8.35 0.68
N ARG A 249 -12.40 -7.16 0.06
CA ARG A 249 -12.29 -5.91 0.82
C ARG A 249 -13.45 -5.75 1.80
N GLY A 250 -13.13 -5.37 3.05
CA GLY A 250 -14.09 -5.22 4.14
C GLY A 250 -14.45 -6.53 4.85
N THR A 251 -13.88 -7.68 4.44
CA THR A 251 -14.08 -8.94 5.18
C THR A 251 -13.36 -8.97 6.52
N GLY A 252 -12.32 -8.14 6.68
CA GLY A 252 -11.51 -8.00 7.90
C GLY A 252 -11.99 -6.92 8.87
N ASP A 253 -13.20 -6.38 8.72
CA ASP A 253 -13.69 -5.27 9.56
C ASP A 253 -13.69 -5.63 11.05
N LYS A 254 -14.04 -6.87 11.42
CA LYS A 254 -14.04 -7.32 12.82
C LYS A 254 -12.65 -7.40 13.40
N GLU A 255 -11.69 -7.91 12.63
CA GLU A 255 -10.29 -7.99 13.00
C GLU A 255 -9.70 -6.58 13.16
N TYR A 256 -10.10 -5.66 12.28
CA TYR A 256 -9.70 -4.27 12.37
C TYR A 256 -10.29 -3.58 13.61
N GLU A 257 -11.58 -3.76 13.89
CA GLU A 257 -12.22 -3.26 15.12
C GLU A 257 -11.54 -3.84 16.38
N ALA A 258 -11.22 -5.14 16.39
CA ALA A 258 -10.50 -5.77 17.49
C ALA A 258 -9.10 -5.16 17.68
N ALA A 259 -8.37 -4.87 16.59
CA ALA A 259 -7.09 -4.19 16.65
C ALA A 259 -7.23 -2.76 17.20
N GLN A 260 -8.25 -2.01 16.78
CA GLN A 260 -8.53 -0.68 17.33
C GLN A 260 -8.77 -0.73 18.84
N LEU A 261 -9.57 -1.67 19.33
CA LEU A 261 -9.84 -1.85 20.76
C LEU A 261 -8.57 -2.25 21.54
N LYS A 262 -7.78 -3.15 20.95
CA LYS A 262 -6.56 -3.68 21.59
C LYS A 262 -5.45 -2.64 21.72
N TYR A 263 -5.28 -1.78 20.72
CA TYR A 263 -4.13 -0.87 20.60
C TYR A 263 -4.47 0.61 20.80
N THR A 264 -5.70 0.97 21.23
CA THR A 264 -6.06 2.34 21.57
C THR A 264 -6.18 2.50 23.09
N HIS A 265 -5.24 3.21 23.71
CA HIS A 265 -5.16 3.43 25.17
C HIS A 265 -5.26 4.93 25.50
N PRO A 266 -6.45 5.57 25.44
CA PRO A 266 -6.58 7.01 25.44
C PRO A 266 -6.44 7.67 26.83
N ALA A 267 -6.49 6.91 27.92
CA ALA A 267 -6.62 7.46 29.28
C ALA A 267 -5.53 8.50 29.63
N ARG A 268 -4.25 8.20 29.33
CA ARG A 268 -3.13 9.12 29.58
C ARG A 268 -3.30 10.43 28.78
N LEU A 269 -3.56 10.33 27.46
CA LEU A 269 -3.71 11.48 26.59
C LEU A 269 -4.90 12.34 27.03
N MET A 270 -6.02 11.74 27.38
CA MET A 270 -7.19 12.47 27.90
C MET A 270 -6.85 13.19 29.22
N GLY A 271 -6.08 12.58 30.12
CA GLY A 271 -5.61 13.23 31.35
C GLY A 271 -4.66 14.40 31.11
N LEU A 272 -3.93 14.41 29.98
CA LEU A 272 -3.07 15.54 29.61
C LEU A 272 -3.83 16.68 28.93
N LEU A 273 -4.87 16.38 28.16
CA LEU A 273 -5.63 17.39 27.38
C LEU A 273 -6.79 18.01 28.17
N PHE A 274 -7.40 17.26 29.11
CA PHE A 274 -8.59 17.70 29.84
C PHE A 274 -8.32 17.76 31.33
N ASN A 275 -8.85 18.80 31.98
CA ASN A 275 -8.75 19.02 33.44
C ASN A 275 -9.90 18.38 34.22
N ASP A 276 -10.86 17.73 33.54
CA ASP A 276 -12.06 17.14 34.14
C ASP A 276 -12.34 15.75 33.45
N GLN A 277 -12.08 14.67 34.19
CA GLN A 277 -12.25 13.33 33.68
C GLN A 277 -13.73 12.87 33.63
N GLU A 278 -14.60 13.46 34.45
CA GLU A 278 -16.04 13.23 34.36
C GLU A 278 -16.61 13.84 33.06
N TYR A 279 -16.14 15.04 32.72
CA TYR A 279 -16.46 15.65 31.42
C TYR A 279 -16.03 14.76 30.27
N VAL A 280 -14.80 14.21 30.27
CA VAL A 280 -14.31 13.30 29.25
C VAL A 280 -15.20 12.09 29.13
N TYR A 281 -15.52 11.42 30.23
CA TYR A 281 -16.37 10.23 30.26
C TYR A 281 -17.74 10.47 29.63
N ASN A 282 -18.36 11.61 29.91
CA ASN A 282 -19.72 11.92 29.47
C ASN A 282 -19.79 12.55 28.07
N ASN A 283 -18.72 13.19 27.56
CA ASN A 283 -18.80 14.06 26.37
C ASN A 283 -17.77 13.74 25.29
N VAL A 284 -16.72 12.93 25.57
CA VAL A 284 -15.63 12.70 24.63
C VAL A 284 -15.54 11.23 24.26
N LYS A 285 -15.56 10.94 22.97
CA LYS A 285 -15.17 9.62 22.46
C LYS A 285 -13.64 9.51 22.46
N ALA A 286 -13.08 9.18 23.64
CA ALA A 286 -11.65 9.30 23.93
C ALA A 286 -10.76 8.54 22.93
N GLY A 287 -11.14 7.30 22.56
CA GLY A 287 -10.39 6.51 21.56
C GLY A 287 -10.43 7.13 20.16
N ASP A 288 -11.58 7.68 19.77
CA ASP A 288 -11.71 8.35 18.47
C ASP A 288 -10.85 9.62 18.42
N LEU A 289 -10.92 10.45 19.46
CA LEU A 289 -10.09 11.66 19.55
C LEU A 289 -8.60 11.33 19.49
N MET A 290 -8.15 10.30 20.21
CA MET A 290 -6.76 9.86 20.17
C MET A 290 -6.32 9.47 18.75
N ARG A 291 -7.11 8.68 18.04
CA ARG A 291 -6.83 8.26 16.64
C ARG A 291 -6.89 9.44 15.67
N GLN A 292 -7.83 10.37 15.84
CA GLN A 292 -7.95 11.57 15.01
C GLN A 292 -6.73 12.49 15.18
N LEU A 293 -6.30 12.76 16.40
CA LEU A 293 -5.08 13.54 16.67
C LEU A 293 -3.83 12.86 16.08
N PHE A 294 -3.74 11.53 16.19
CA PHE A 294 -2.65 10.77 15.59
C PHE A 294 -2.69 10.85 14.06
N HIS A 295 -3.86 10.78 13.43
CA HIS A 295 -4.01 10.92 11.98
C HIS A 295 -3.52 12.28 11.48
N VAL A 296 -3.88 13.36 12.19
CA VAL A 296 -3.34 14.70 11.89
C VAL A 296 -1.83 14.74 12.10
N ALA A 297 -1.30 14.17 13.21
CA ALA A 297 0.14 14.10 13.47
C ALA A 297 0.90 13.40 12.30
N CYS A 298 0.35 12.30 11.77
CA CYS A 298 0.93 11.58 10.65
C CYS A 298 1.02 12.45 9.38
N ASN A 299 0.03 13.32 9.14
CA ASN A 299 -0.02 14.13 7.94
C ASN A 299 0.90 15.37 8.00
N MET A 300 1.32 15.83 9.19
CA MET A 300 2.14 17.04 9.31
C MET A 300 3.45 16.97 8.51
N GLN A 301 4.04 15.80 8.33
CA GLN A 301 5.22 15.62 7.49
C GLN A 301 4.97 15.82 5.99
N SER A 302 3.72 15.95 5.58
CA SER A 302 3.34 16.31 4.21
C SER A 302 3.40 17.81 3.93
N HIS A 303 3.78 18.63 4.92
CA HIS A 303 3.72 20.10 4.86
C HIS A 303 5.03 20.75 5.31
N ASP A 304 5.33 21.91 4.76
CA ASP A 304 6.41 22.79 5.23
C ASP A 304 5.91 23.60 6.41
N THR A 305 5.90 22.99 7.60
CA THR A 305 5.40 23.60 8.84
C THR A 305 6.18 23.14 10.06
N ASP A 306 6.28 24.01 11.07
CA ASP A 306 6.82 23.66 12.38
C ASP A 306 5.75 23.10 13.32
N ILE A 307 4.48 23.06 12.90
CA ILE A 307 3.40 22.46 13.67
C ILE A 307 3.58 20.94 13.69
N GLU A 308 3.63 20.38 14.90
CA GLU A 308 3.75 18.94 15.11
C GLU A 308 2.84 18.50 16.28
N PHE A 309 2.44 17.22 16.24
CA PHE A 309 1.56 16.62 17.25
C PHE A 309 2.08 15.28 17.77
N PHE A 310 3.19 14.74 17.25
CA PHE A 310 3.76 13.50 17.77
C PHE A 310 4.22 13.60 19.21
N SER A 311 4.56 14.81 19.69
CA SER A 311 4.90 15.08 21.11
C SER A 311 3.76 14.80 22.09
N LEU A 312 2.52 14.73 21.63
CA LEU A 312 1.36 14.33 22.44
C LEU A 312 1.41 12.86 22.89
N PHE A 313 2.12 12.02 22.17
CA PHE A 313 2.12 10.56 22.31
C PHE A 313 3.44 10.06 22.90
N THR A 314 3.38 8.96 23.65
CA THR A 314 4.57 8.17 24.01
C THR A 314 5.02 7.31 22.84
N ASP A 315 6.24 6.74 22.88
CA ASP A 315 6.73 5.82 21.86
C ASP A 315 5.84 4.57 21.74
N GLU A 316 5.33 4.07 22.87
CA GLU A 316 4.40 2.92 22.89
C GLU A 316 3.10 3.26 22.17
N GLU A 317 2.49 4.42 22.50
CA GLU A 317 1.24 4.87 21.87
C GLU A 317 1.42 5.11 20.36
N VAL A 318 2.56 5.68 19.94
CA VAL A 318 2.90 5.87 18.53
C VAL A 318 2.97 4.52 17.80
N TYR A 319 3.67 3.54 18.41
CA TYR A 319 3.80 2.21 17.85
C TYR A 319 2.45 1.47 17.77
N ASP A 320 1.66 1.51 18.85
CA ASP A 320 0.36 0.83 18.89
C ASP A 320 -0.64 1.44 17.89
N LEU A 321 -0.71 2.77 17.78
CA LEU A 321 -1.56 3.44 16.80
C LEU A 321 -1.12 3.16 15.35
N TRP A 322 0.19 3.05 15.12
CA TRP A 322 0.69 2.61 13.84
C TRP A 322 0.31 1.16 13.51
N ARG A 323 0.34 0.24 14.49
CA ARG A 323 -0.07 -1.16 14.28
C ARG A 323 -1.51 -1.26 13.77
N ILE A 324 -2.42 -0.44 14.29
CA ILE A 324 -3.81 -0.37 13.80
C ILE A 324 -3.82 -0.05 12.30
N GLN A 325 -3.09 0.95 11.87
CA GLN A 325 -3.02 1.33 10.47
C GLN A 325 -2.37 0.24 9.61
N ASN A 326 -1.29 -0.37 10.09
CA ASN A 326 -0.59 -1.45 9.40
C ASN A 326 -1.52 -2.65 9.16
N ILE A 327 -2.28 -3.06 10.17
CA ILE A 327 -3.28 -4.14 10.10
C ILE A 327 -4.40 -3.77 9.13
N GLY A 328 -4.98 -2.56 9.24
CA GLY A 328 -6.08 -2.14 8.38
C GLY A 328 -5.69 -2.16 6.89
N TRP A 329 -4.52 -1.62 6.55
CA TRP A 329 -4.03 -1.67 5.17
C TRP A 329 -3.78 -3.09 4.66
N TYR A 330 -3.23 -3.97 5.52
CA TYR A 330 -3.01 -5.36 5.17
C TYR A 330 -4.31 -6.13 4.93
N LEU A 331 -5.33 -5.91 5.78
CA LEU A 331 -6.65 -6.53 5.65
C LEU A 331 -7.38 -6.08 4.37
N ASP A 332 -7.30 -4.78 4.05
CA ASP A 332 -8.06 -4.19 2.94
C ASP A 332 -7.42 -4.38 1.56
N TYR A 333 -6.08 -4.51 1.48
CA TYR A 333 -5.38 -4.49 0.19
C TYR A 333 -4.25 -5.52 0.10
N GLY A 334 -3.85 -6.13 1.21
CA GLY A 334 -2.78 -7.11 1.28
C GLY A 334 -3.24 -8.54 1.00
N PRO A 335 -2.29 -9.49 1.00
CA PRO A 335 -2.57 -10.92 0.84
C PRO A 335 -3.06 -11.55 2.15
N SER A 336 -4.04 -10.92 2.79
CA SER A 336 -4.60 -11.39 4.07
C SER A 336 -5.36 -12.71 3.90
N PRO A 337 -5.11 -13.73 4.73
CA PRO A 337 -5.92 -14.95 4.76
C PRO A 337 -7.40 -14.68 5.05
N VAL A 338 -7.72 -13.61 5.79
CA VAL A 338 -9.10 -13.18 6.06
C VAL A 338 -9.86 -12.83 4.77
N SER A 339 -9.19 -12.17 3.82
CA SER A 339 -9.74 -11.85 2.49
C SER A 339 -9.50 -12.97 1.47
N GLY A 340 -8.99 -14.13 1.88
CA GLY A 340 -8.66 -15.25 0.98
C GLY A 340 -7.52 -14.94 0.04
N GLU A 341 -6.61 -14.05 0.41
CA GLU A 341 -5.38 -13.68 -0.30
C GLU A 341 -5.60 -13.08 -1.70
N LYS A 342 -6.84 -12.62 -2.00
CA LYS A 342 -7.24 -12.20 -3.36
C LYS A 342 -7.02 -10.73 -3.65
N MET A 343 -6.90 -9.88 -2.63
CA MET A 343 -6.82 -8.43 -2.80
C MET A 343 -5.67 -7.94 -3.69
N PRO A 344 -4.47 -8.57 -3.72
CA PRO A 344 -3.42 -8.20 -4.67
C PRO A 344 -3.86 -8.29 -6.14
N PHE A 345 -4.78 -9.19 -6.48
CA PHE A 345 -5.32 -9.32 -7.84
C PHE A 345 -6.23 -8.16 -8.27
N SER A 346 -6.53 -7.21 -7.37
CA SER A 346 -7.13 -5.93 -7.79
C SER A 346 -6.27 -5.20 -8.82
N GLN A 347 -4.96 -5.49 -8.87
CA GLN A 347 -4.03 -4.93 -9.86
C GLN A 347 -3.69 -5.88 -11.03
N LEU A 348 -4.55 -6.85 -11.29
CA LEU A 348 -4.39 -7.81 -12.39
C LEU A 348 -4.22 -7.12 -13.75
N ASN A 349 -5.06 -6.11 -14.05
CA ASN A 349 -5.00 -5.37 -15.30
C ASN A 349 -3.71 -4.55 -15.44
N LEU A 350 -3.21 -4.00 -14.33
CA LEU A 350 -1.94 -3.29 -14.31
C LEU A 350 -0.77 -4.24 -14.58
N LEU A 351 -0.74 -5.40 -13.95
CA LEU A 351 0.29 -6.42 -14.21
C LEU A 351 0.26 -6.89 -15.65
N LYS A 352 -0.92 -7.17 -16.22
CA LYS A 352 -1.07 -7.51 -17.64
C LYS A 352 -0.55 -6.41 -18.57
N ASN A 353 -0.85 -5.14 -18.24
CA ASN A 353 -0.35 -4.00 -19.00
C ASN A 353 1.18 -3.87 -18.92
N ILE A 354 1.78 -4.10 -17.75
CA ILE A 354 3.24 -4.08 -17.56
C ILE A 354 3.89 -5.16 -18.43
N ILE A 355 3.40 -6.40 -18.40
CA ILE A 355 3.93 -7.52 -19.18
C ILE A 355 3.79 -7.21 -20.68
N ALA A 356 2.58 -6.87 -21.14
CA ALA A 356 2.32 -6.61 -22.56
C ALA A 356 3.18 -5.46 -23.11
N THR A 357 3.38 -4.40 -22.30
CA THR A 357 4.23 -3.27 -22.69
C THR A 357 5.70 -3.71 -22.79
N ALA A 358 6.19 -4.48 -21.80
CA ALA A 358 7.57 -4.96 -21.80
C ALA A 358 7.86 -5.90 -23.00
N ASP A 359 6.88 -6.75 -23.37
CA ASP A 359 7.00 -7.67 -24.50
C ASP A 359 7.01 -6.96 -25.87
N THR A 360 6.37 -5.80 -25.99
CA THR A 360 6.16 -5.11 -27.27
C THR A 360 7.00 -3.84 -27.45
N VAL A 361 7.71 -3.41 -26.42
CA VAL A 361 8.51 -2.17 -26.47
C VAL A 361 9.67 -2.31 -27.46
N THR A 362 9.72 -1.40 -28.44
CA THR A 362 10.77 -1.38 -29.45
C THR A 362 11.51 -0.03 -29.52
N GLN A 363 10.80 1.06 -29.29
CA GLN A 363 11.31 2.42 -29.46
C GLN A 363 11.16 3.32 -28.22
N THR A 364 10.31 2.93 -27.27
CA THR A 364 10.07 3.66 -26.03
C THR A 364 11.10 3.23 -24.99
N GLN A 365 11.79 4.17 -24.36
CA GLN A 365 12.81 3.88 -23.35
C GLN A 365 12.22 3.83 -21.95
N ALA A 366 11.08 4.50 -21.69
CA ALA A 366 10.40 4.40 -20.41
C ALA A 366 8.88 4.50 -20.57
N THR A 367 8.16 3.71 -19.77
CA THR A 367 6.71 3.85 -19.56
C THR A 367 6.49 4.18 -18.08
N LEU A 368 6.08 5.41 -17.83
CA LEU A 368 5.85 5.95 -16.50
C LEU A 368 4.34 5.98 -16.23
N ARG A 369 3.90 5.42 -15.09
CA ARG A 369 2.50 5.37 -14.70
C ARG A 369 2.34 5.98 -13.32
N PHE A 370 1.33 6.85 -13.16
CA PHE A 370 1.10 7.61 -11.94
C PHE A 370 -0.30 7.38 -11.40
N GLY A 371 -0.38 7.02 -10.13
CA GLY A 371 -1.64 6.70 -9.48
C GLY A 371 -1.57 6.80 -7.96
N HIS A 372 -1.99 5.73 -7.28
CA HIS A 372 -2.30 5.75 -5.87
C HIS A 372 -1.65 4.60 -5.09
N GLU A 373 -1.56 4.76 -3.75
CA GLU A 373 -1.11 3.71 -2.83
C GLU A 373 -1.95 2.44 -2.94
N VAL A 374 -3.26 2.58 -3.14
CA VAL A 374 -4.19 1.46 -3.34
C VAL A 374 -3.94 0.66 -4.61
N CYS A 375 -2.98 1.09 -5.42
CA CYS A 375 -2.47 0.35 -6.58
C CYS A 375 -1.03 -0.11 -6.37
N VAL A 376 -0.12 0.76 -5.88
CA VAL A 376 1.29 0.39 -5.64
C VAL A 376 1.39 -0.76 -4.65
N MET A 377 0.65 -0.69 -3.53
CA MET A 377 0.75 -1.69 -2.47
C MET A 377 0.26 -3.07 -2.93
N PRO A 378 -0.98 -3.24 -3.45
CA PRO A 378 -1.39 -4.54 -3.95
C PRO A 378 -0.58 -5.00 -5.17
N LEU A 379 -0.02 -4.09 -5.98
CA LEU A 379 0.91 -4.48 -7.06
C LEU A 379 2.22 -5.04 -6.48
N ALA A 380 2.80 -4.42 -5.44
CA ALA A 380 3.98 -4.95 -4.76
C ALA A 380 3.71 -6.35 -4.18
N CYS A 381 2.52 -6.55 -3.60
CA CYS A 381 2.08 -7.86 -3.12
C CYS A 381 1.85 -8.87 -4.26
N LEU A 382 1.27 -8.46 -5.39
CA LEU A 382 1.03 -9.31 -6.55
C LEU A 382 2.33 -9.74 -7.23
N LEU A 383 3.31 -8.82 -7.29
CA LEU A 383 4.68 -9.07 -7.76
C LEU A 383 5.53 -9.82 -6.73
N GLU A 384 5.06 -9.96 -5.49
CA GLU A 384 5.76 -10.59 -4.36
C GLU A 384 7.15 -9.98 -4.06
N LEU A 385 7.25 -8.66 -4.24
CA LEU A 385 8.52 -7.96 -3.97
C LEU A 385 8.85 -8.01 -2.48
N ASP A 386 10.07 -8.39 -2.12
CA ASP A 386 10.56 -8.40 -0.72
C ASP A 386 9.58 -9.06 0.28
N ASN A 387 8.92 -10.15 -0.12
CA ASN A 387 7.85 -10.82 0.66
C ASN A 387 6.57 -10.02 0.88
N CYS A 388 6.33 -8.93 0.16
CA CYS A 388 5.06 -8.19 0.26
C CYS A 388 3.83 -9.09 0.01
N GLY A 389 4.01 -10.17 -0.75
CA GLY A 389 2.97 -11.18 -1.04
C GLY A 389 2.75 -12.23 0.07
N MET A 390 3.42 -12.11 1.22
CA MET A 390 3.33 -13.12 2.29
C MET A 390 1.98 -13.08 2.99
N ALA A 391 1.32 -14.24 3.09
CA ALA A 391 0.11 -14.45 3.88
C ALA A 391 0.48 -14.61 5.36
N VAL A 392 0.07 -13.65 6.20
CA VAL A 392 0.33 -13.66 7.65
C VAL A 392 -0.97 -13.92 8.38
N GLN A 393 -1.06 -15.07 9.06
CA GLN A 393 -2.25 -15.50 9.79
C GLN A 393 -2.42 -14.76 11.12
N ASN A 394 -1.31 -14.55 11.84
CA ASN A 394 -1.33 -13.86 13.14
C ASN A 394 -1.08 -12.36 12.95
N LEU A 395 -2.11 -11.55 13.04
CA LEU A 395 -2.02 -10.10 12.86
C LEU A 395 -1.18 -9.41 13.94
N ASP A 396 -0.98 -10.04 15.10
CA ASP A 396 -0.10 -9.51 16.16
C ASP A 396 1.39 -9.59 15.78
N GLU A 397 1.74 -10.46 14.84
CA GLU A 397 3.09 -10.66 14.32
C GLU A 397 3.29 -10.04 12.93
N LEU A 398 2.25 -9.35 12.40
CA LEU A 398 2.27 -8.82 11.05
C LEU A 398 3.50 -7.93 10.79
N ASP A 399 3.86 -7.09 11.74
CA ASP A 399 4.96 -6.13 11.63
C ASP A 399 6.35 -6.77 11.58
N THR A 400 6.45 -8.06 11.91
CA THR A 400 7.67 -8.85 11.70
C THR A 400 7.93 -9.09 10.21
N TYR A 401 6.88 -9.21 9.41
CA TYR A 401 6.94 -9.63 8.00
C TYR A 401 6.54 -8.53 7.04
N TRP A 402 5.64 -7.63 7.45
CA TRP A 402 5.01 -6.67 6.56
C TRP A 402 4.86 -5.32 7.25
N ARG A 403 5.44 -4.27 6.67
CA ARG A 403 5.48 -2.91 7.21
C ARG A 403 5.08 -1.91 6.14
N ASN A 404 3.90 -1.33 6.28
CA ASN A 404 3.31 -0.42 5.32
C ASN A 404 4.22 0.77 4.96
N TYR A 405 4.91 1.37 5.92
CA TYR A 405 5.83 2.50 5.68
C TYR A 405 7.03 2.14 4.81
N ARG A 406 7.38 0.85 4.68
CA ARG A 406 8.44 0.36 3.80
C ARG A 406 7.95 0.18 2.36
N ILE A 407 6.64 -0.09 2.19
CA ILE A 407 6.06 -0.50 0.92
C ILE A 407 5.49 0.70 0.18
N PHE A 408 4.66 1.53 0.85
CA PHE A 408 3.92 2.58 0.16
C PHE A 408 3.87 3.94 0.90
N PRO A 409 5.05 4.54 1.23
CA PRO A 409 5.10 5.94 1.67
C PRO A 409 4.51 6.88 0.61
N MET A 410 4.43 8.18 0.87
CA MET A 410 4.13 9.18 -0.17
C MET A 410 5.17 9.10 -1.28
N GLY A 411 4.77 9.26 -2.55
CA GLY A 411 5.67 9.16 -3.69
C GLY A 411 6.22 7.73 -3.96
N CYS A 412 5.75 6.71 -3.24
CA CYS A 412 6.22 5.34 -3.42
C CYS A 412 6.11 4.87 -4.88
N ASN A 413 7.06 4.05 -5.30
CA ASN A 413 7.08 3.58 -6.68
C ASN A 413 7.72 2.19 -6.82
N ILE A 414 7.35 1.53 -7.91
CA ILE A 414 7.95 0.29 -8.40
C ILE A 414 8.56 0.60 -9.76
N GLN A 415 9.85 0.26 -9.93
CA GLN A 415 10.56 0.40 -11.18
C GLN A 415 11.10 -0.97 -11.61
N LEU A 416 10.72 -1.43 -12.79
CA LEU A 416 11.30 -2.60 -13.43
C LEU A 416 12.26 -2.14 -14.52
N ILE A 417 13.55 -2.40 -14.32
CA ILE A 417 14.62 -1.98 -15.22
C ILE A 417 15.04 -3.17 -16.07
N PHE A 418 14.89 -3.04 -17.38
CA PHE A 418 15.21 -4.11 -18.34
C PHE A 418 16.59 -3.89 -18.94
N TYR A 419 17.36 -4.97 -19.02
CA TYR A 419 18.71 -5.01 -19.51
C TYR A 419 18.81 -5.94 -20.73
N ARG A 420 19.50 -5.49 -21.76
CA ARG A 420 19.83 -6.27 -22.95
C ARG A 420 21.32 -6.49 -23.10
N PRO A 421 21.76 -7.54 -23.79
CA PRO A 421 23.15 -7.67 -24.19
C PRO A 421 23.61 -6.45 -25.00
N LYS A 422 24.81 -5.97 -24.74
CA LYS A 422 25.46 -4.90 -25.54
C LYS A 422 25.64 -5.38 -26.98
N LYS A 423 25.76 -4.44 -27.91
CA LYS A 423 25.95 -4.73 -29.34
C LYS A 423 27.07 -5.75 -29.57
N GLY A 424 26.77 -6.81 -30.34
CA GLY A 424 27.70 -7.92 -30.62
C GLY A 424 27.85 -8.94 -29.50
N LYS A 425 27.03 -8.87 -28.45
CA LYS A 425 26.89 -9.86 -27.39
C LYS A 425 25.54 -10.57 -27.51
N THR A 426 25.47 -11.78 -26.99
CA THR A 426 24.23 -12.59 -26.89
C THR A 426 23.89 -12.86 -25.43
N GLY A 427 22.63 -13.12 -25.14
CA GLY A 427 22.14 -13.45 -23.79
C GLY A 427 20.65 -13.17 -23.66
N ASP A 428 20.09 -13.58 -22.55
CA ASP A 428 18.69 -13.37 -22.20
C ASP A 428 18.45 -11.88 -21.85
N ILE A 429 17.23 -11.40 -21.99
CA ILE A 429 16.83 -10.14 -21.40
C ILE A 429 16.76 -10.33 -19.89
N LEU A 430 17.41 -9.43 -19.15
CA LEU A 430 17.38 -9.41 -17.69
C LEU A 430 16.49 -8.28 -17.21
N VAL A 431 15.93 -8.45 -16.02
CA VAL A 431 15.16 -7.43 -15.32
C VAL A 431 15.62 -7.32 -13.87
N LYS A 432 15.61 -6.11 -13.33
CA LYS A 432 15.82 -5.78 -11.93
C LYS A 432 14.61 -4.99 -11.43
N ALA A 433 14.08 -5.36 -10.26
CA ALA A 433 13.01 -4.63 -9.61
C ALA A 433 13.57 -3.67 -8.56
N LEU A 434 13.02 -2.46 -8.53
CA LEU A 434 13.22 -1.52 -7.43
C LEU A 434 11.86 -1.25 -6.76
N LEU A 435 11.82 -1.35 -5.43
CA LEU A 435 10.72 -0.87 -4.61
C LEU A 435 11.21 0.35 -3.83
N ASN A 436 10.61 1.51 -4.10
CA ASN A 436 11.05 2.78 -3.53
C ASN A 436 12.56 3.02 -3.77
N GLU A 437 13.00 2.82 -5.01
CA GLU A 437 14.38 2.98 -5.47
C GLU A 437 15.40 2.06 -4.77
N ARG A 438 14.95 1.02 -4.04
CA ARG A 438 15.79 -0.04 -3.45
C ARG A 438 15.65 -1.32 -4.25
N GLU A 439 16.76 -2.04 -4.48
CA GLU A 439 16.74 -3.33 -5.15
C GLU A 439 15.90 -4.32 -4.35
N ALA A 440 14.89 -4.89 -4.98
CA ALA A 440 13.93 -5.80 -4.38
C ALA A 440 14.14 -7.24 -4.86
N TYR A 441 13.89 -8.20 -3.97
CA TYR A 441 13.79 -9.61 -4.34
C TYR A 441 12.49 -9.86 -5.10
N MET A 442 12.54 -10.79 -6.06
CA MET A 442 11.40 -11.25 -6.85
C MET A 442 11.13 -12.74 -6.55
N PRO A 443 9.95 -13.28 -6.88
CA PRO A 443 9.49 -14.59 -6.37
C PRO A 443 10.19 -15.82 -6.93
N ILE A 444 11.10 -15.68 -7.88
CA ILE A 444 11.86 -16.79 -8.46
C ILE A 444 13.33 -16.74 -8.02
N ASP A 445 14.01 -17.88 -8.04
CA ASP A 445 15.43 -17.94 -7.75
C ASP A 445 16.28 -17.34 -8.87
N THR A 446 17.42 -16.75 -8.52
CA THR A 446 18.43 -16.27 -9.45
C THR A 446 19.83 -16.43 -8.86
N ASP A 447 20.80 -16.83 -9.68
CA ASP A 447 22.22 -16.89 -9.31
C ASP A 447 22.91 -15.51 -9.44
N ASN A 448 22.19 -14.51 -9.94
CA ASN A 448 22.74 -13.19 -10.29
C ASN A 448 21.94 -12.04 -9.67
N TRP A 449 21.51 -12.17 -8.43
CA TRP A 449 20.78 -11.12 -7.74
C TRP A 449 21.54 -9.77 -7.82
N PRO A 450 20.85 -8.66 -8.15
CA PRO A 450 19.39 -8.44 -8.24
C PRO A 450 18.82 -8.64 -9.66
N TYR A 451 19.48 -9.35 -10.54
CA TYR A 451 19.08 -9.57 -11.94
C TYR A 451 18.39 -10.92 -12.10
N TYR A 452 17.25 -10.91 -12.76
CA TYR A 452 16.43 -12.07 -13.09
C TYR A 452 16.25 -12.19 -14.59
N LYS A 453 16.11 -13.39 -15.13
CA LYS A 453 15.72 -13.56 -16.53
C LYS A 453 14.28 -13.14 -16.71
N TRP A 454 14.03 -12.21 -17.65
CA TRP A 454 12.68 -11.74 -17.91
C TRP A 454 11.73 -12.86 -18.33
N GLN A 455 12.18 -13.80 -19.19
CA GLN A 455 11.36 -14.90 -19.64
C GLN A 455 10.81 -15.75 -18.48
N ASP A 456 11.67 -16.10 -17.50
CA ASP A 456 11.28 -16.93 -16.35
C ASP A 456 10.25 -16.19 -15.47
N LEU A 457 10.47 -14.91 -15.19
CA LEU A 457 9.52 -14.07 -14.45
C LEU A 457 8.20 -13.89 -15.19
N ARG A 458 8.27 -13.67 -16.49
CA ARG A 458 7.10 -13.53 -17.34
C ARG A 458 6.23 -14.78 -17.29
N GLU A 459 6.83 -15.96 -17.43
CA GLU A 459 6.13 -17.25 -17.33
C GLU A 459 5.50 -17.43 -15.95
N TYR A 460 6.24 -17.12 -14.88
CA TYR A 460 5.73 -17.14 -13.52
C TYR A 460 4.47 -16.28 -13.36
N TYR A 461 4.53 -15.00 -13.78
CA TYR A 461 3.38 -14.10 -13.64
C TYR A 461 2.22 -14.46 -14.56
N LEU A 462 2.45 -14.90 -15.79
CA LEU A 462 1.39 -15.36 -16.68
C LEU A 462 0.67 -16.59 -16.12
N LYS A 463 1.43 -17.53 -15.52
CA LYS A 463 0.84 -18.67 -14.82
C LYS A 463 -0.02 -18.22 -13.64
N LYS A 464 0.50 -17.32 -12.78
CA LYS A 464 -0.24 -16.76 -11.64
C LYS A 464 -1.54 -16.07 -12.05
N ILE A 465 -1.51 -15.31 -13.15
CA ILE A 465 -2.70 -14.69 -13.75
C ILE A 465 -3.71 -15.76 -14.20
N SER A 466 -3.26 -16.75 -14.95
CA SER A 466 -4.12 -17.82 -15.47
C SER A 466 -4.75 -18.66 -14.35
N ASP A 467 -3.99 -18.99 -13.32
CA ASP A 467 -4.46 -19.75 -12.16
C ASP A 467 -5.59 -18.98 -11.44
N PHE A 468 -5.40 -17.67 -11.25
CA PHE A 468 -6.41 -16.81 -10.64
C PHE A 468 -7.68 -16.71 -11.50
N GLU A 469 -7.57 -16.44 -12.78
CA GLU A 469 -8.71 -16.32 -13.70
C GLU A 469 -9.49 -17.64 -13.80
N THR A 470 -8.79 -18.78 -13.78
CA THR A 470 -9.43 -20.10 -13.78
C THR A 470 -10.19 -20.34 -12.47
N SER A 471 -9.62 -19.96 -11.34
CA SER A 471 -10.25 -20.15 -10.01
C SER A 471 -11.47 -19.28 -9.79
N THR A 472 -11.59 -18.15 -10.49
CA THR A 472 -12.68 -17.18 -10.35
C THR A 472 -13.74 -17.30 -11.45
N SER A 473 -13.49 -18.10 -12.48
CA SER A 473 -14.48 -18.37 -13.54
C SER A 473 -15.64 -19.21 -12.97
N PRO A 474 -16.91 -18.81 -13.23
CA PRO A 474 -18.06 -19.63 -12.83
C PRO A 474 -17.91 -21.04 -13.41
N SER A 475 -18.08 -22.05 -12.57
CA SER A 475 -18.19 -23.44 -13.07
C SER A 475 -19.32 -23.51 -14.09
N LYS A 476 -18.99 -23.89 -15.33
CA LYS A 476 -19.96 -24.09 -16.41
C LYS A 476 -20.92 -25.22 -16.10
#